data_fbbd3f53eb82b505ff870e025c04c4eb
#
_entry.id   fbbd3f53eb82b505ff870e025c04c4eb
#
_cell.length_a   1.000
_cell.length_b   1.000
_cell.length_c   1.000
_cell.angle_alpha   90.00
_cell.angle_beta   90.00
_cell.angle_gamma   90.00
#
_symmetry.space_group_name_H-M   'P 1'
#
loop_
_entity.id
_entity.type
_entity.pdbx_description
1 polymer ?
#
loop_
_entity_poly.entity_id
_entity_poly.type
_entity_poly.pdbx_seq_one_letter_code
_entity_poly.pdbx_strand_id
1 'polypeptide(L)'
;IGSENYTPQEMATRAMYLTHPDEFLLWYFRRFASYRHIQPNNVHDWLADKKLITQNIDGLDGKAGNADYIPIHGRLDKVTVLHAQGDDVDLIDAPWEKVVATCSNLENDAEVKAALLEAFKISKTTLVPEVEHSLKPFVLLFDEYYTELYRMSLAESWMREAEHFVFMGTSFSVNITNIALRYALASGAKIEVVDPEPVDLGLKGVTYHQMTAQAYVSRI
;
A
#
# COMPACT_ATOMS: atom_id res chain seq x y z
N ILE A 1 18.77 8.59 -16.36
CA ILE A 1 19.10 8.40 -14.93
C ILE A 1 18.19 7.26 -14.50
N GLY A 2 18.72 6.06 -14.28
CA GLY A 2 17.92 4.88 -13.97
C GLY A 2 17.38 4.91 -12.51
N SER A 3 16.36 4.11 -12.23
CA SER A 3 15.69 3.98 -10.92
C SER A 3 16.63 3.61 -9.76
N GLU A 4 17.82 3.11 -10.06
CA GLU A 4 18.86 2.74 -9.08
C GLU A 4 19.44 3.95 -8.32
N ASN A 5 19.22 5.17 -8.80
CA ASN A 5 19.74 6.39 -8.19
C ASN A 5 18.76 7.08 -7.20
N TYR A 6 17.56 6.53 -7.02
CA TYR A 6 16.52 7.10 -6.15
C TYR A 6 16.25 6.20 -4.96
N THR A 7 16.05 6.82 -3.80
CA THR A 7 15.52 6.11 -2.62
C THR A 7 14.04 5.75 -2.86
N PRO A 8 13.49 4.74 -2.14
CA PRO A 8 12.05 4.45 -2.20
C PRO A 8 11.18 5.67 -1.89
N GLN A 9 11.61 6.54 -0.97
CA GLN A 9 10.90 7.76 -0.60
C GLN A 9 10.88 8.81 -1.70
N GLU A 10 11.94 8.92 -2.50
CA GLU A 10 11.98 9.82 -3.66
C GLU A 10 11.19 9.25 -4.83
N MET A 11 11.28 7.93 -5.07
CA MET A 11 10.59 7.28 -6.16
C MET A 11 9.07 7.24 -5.95
N ALA A 12 8.61 6.95 -4.74
CA ALA A 12 7.19 6.81 -4.43
C ALA A 12 6.54 8.16 -4.11
N THR A 13 6.66 9.13 -5.01
CA THR A 13 6.05 10.47 -4.89
C THR A 13 5.18 10.80 -6.10
N ARG A 14 4.16 11.64 -5.88
CA ARG A 14 3.35 12.21 -6.95
C ARG A 14 4.20 13.08 -7.89
N ALA A 15 5.16 13.81 -7.33
CA ALA A 15 6.12 14.59 -8.12
C ALA A 15 6.91 13.71 -9.09
N MET A 16 7.39 12.53 -8.66
CA MET A 16 8.08 11.57 -9.53
C MET A 16 7.14 11.05 -10.63
N TYR A 17 5.90 10.66 -10.28
CA TYR A 17 4.92 10.22 -11.27
C TYR A 17 4.64 11.30 -12.33
N LEU A 18 4.55 12.57 -11.94
CA LEU A 18 4.25 13.67 -12.87
C LEU A 18 5.45 14.05 -13.76
N THR A 19 6.66 13.89 -13.27
CA THR A 19 7.88 14.35 -13.98
C THR A 19 8.62 13.23 -14.71
N HIS A 20 8.59 11.99 -14.18
CA HIS A 20 9.26 10.82 -14.73
C HIS A 20 8.34 9.58 -14.63
N PRO A 21 7.17 9.61 -15.32
CA PRO A 21 6.18 8.55 -15.19
C PRO A 21 6.69 7.18 -15.66
N ASP A 22 7.58 7.13 -16.62
CA ASP A 22 8.20 5.91 -17.12
C ASP A 22 9.08 5.23 -16.06
N GLU A 23 9.90 5.99 -15.33
CA GLU A 23 10.72 5.47 -14.22
C GLU A 23 9.84 5.06 -13.04
N PHE A 24 8.88 5.90 -12.67
CA PHE A 24 7.92 5.63 -11.60
C PHE A 24 7.14 4.33 -11.85
N LEU A 25 6.55 4.18 -13.05
CA LEU A 25 5.76 3.00 -13.40
C LEU A 25 6.62 1.74 -13.50
N LEU A 26 7.83 1.84 -14.06
CA LEU A 26 8.77 0.72 -14.11
C LEU A 26 9.14 0.23 -12.71
N TRP A 27 9.41 1.15 -11.80
CA TRP A 27 9.76 0.82 -10.41
C TRP A 27 8.61 0.08 -9.69
N TYR A 28 7.35 0.54 -9.86
CA TYR A 28 6.17 -0.16 -9.33
C TYR A 28 5.94 -1.50 -10.01
N PHE A 29 6.10 -1.57 -11.32
CA PHE A 29 5.96 -2.82 -12.08
C PHE A 29 6.96 -3.88 -11.62
N ARG A 30 8.23 -3.52 -11.46
CA ARG A 30 9.27 -4.43 -10.98
C ARG A 30 8.95 -4.98 -9.58
N ARG A 31 8.45 -4.16 -8.69
CA ARG A 31 8.02 -4.59 -7.36
C ARG A 31 6.76 -5.45 -7.40
N PHE A 32 5.77 -5.04 -8.16
CA PHE A 32 4.50 -5.75 -8.29
C PHE A 32 4.66 -7.08 -9.02
N ALA A 33 5.49 -7.17 -10.05
CA ALA A 33 5.69 -8.37 -10.85
C ALA A 33 6.10 -9.58 -9.99
N SER A 34 6.85 -9.36 -8.90
CA SER A 34 7.23 -10.42 -7.95
C SER A 34 6.09 -10.85 -7.02
N TYR A 35 5.08 -10.00 -6.76
CA TYR A 35 4.02 -10.25 -5.78
C TYR A 35 2.69 -10.70 -6.40
N ARG A 36 2.39 -10.39 -7.68
CA ARG A 36 1.08 -10.63 -8.29
C ARG A 36 0.61 -12.09 -8.28
N HIS A 37 1.52 -13.06 -8.19
CA HIS A 37 1.21 -14.49 -8.13
C HIS A 37 1.36 -15.09 -6.73
N ILE A 38 1.78 -14.30 -5.74
CA ILE A 38 1.91 -14.75 -4.36
C ILE A 38 0.53 -15.01 -3.77
N GLN A 39 0.45 -16.09 -2.98
CA GLN A 39 -0.76 -16.46 -2.27
C GLN A 39 -0.71 -15.97 -0.82
N PRO A 40 -1.86 -15.73 -0.19
CA PRO A 40 -1.96 -15.47 1.23
C PRO A 40 -1.30 -16.58 2.06
N ASN A 41 -0.91 -16.24 3.27
CA ASN A 41 -0.42 -17.19 4.27
C ASN A 41 -1.37 -17.26 5.48
N ASN A 42 -1.06 -18.09 6.46
CA ASN A 42 -1.89 -18.31 7.63
C ASN A 42 -2.19 -17.03 8.45
N VAL A 43 -1.36 -15.99 8.36
CA VAL A 43 -1.65 -14.70 9.01
C VAL A 43 -2.80 -14.00 8.30
N HIS A 44 -2.78 -13.96 6.97
CA HIS A 44 -3.88 -13.39 6.17
C HIS A 44 -5.18 -14.18 6.38
N ASP A 45 -5.10 -15.52 6.44
CA ASP A 45 -6.26 -16.37 6.71
C ASP A 45 -6.85 -16.08 8.10
N TRP A 46 -5.99 -15.90 9.11
CA TRP A 46 -6.41 -15.54 10.47
C TRP A 46 -7.02 -14.12 10.53
N LEU A 47 -6.55 -13.20 9.69
CA LEU A 47 -7.07 -11.83 9.59
C LEU A 47 -8.36 -11.72 8.77
N ALA A 48 -8.78 -12.77 8.06
CA ALA A 48 -9.87 -12.70 7.09
C ALA A 48 -11.23 -12.27 7.70
N ASP A 49 -11.46 -12.52 8.98
CA ASP A 49 -12.68 -12.15 9.73
C ASP A 49 -12.48 -10.98 10.72
N LYS A 50 -11.33 -10.31 10.67
CA LYS A 50 -10.98 -9.24 11.61
C LYS A 50 -11.10 -7.85 11.00
N LYS A 51 -11.38 -6.84 11.85
CA LYS A 51 -11.19 -5.43 11.47
C LYS A 51 -9.69 -5.19 11.27
N LEU A 52 -9.27 -4.99 10.03
CA LEU A 52 -7.88 -4.84 9.63
C LEU A 52 -7.66 -3.50 8.91
N ILE A 53 -6.69 -2.73 9.40
CA ILE A 53 -6.12 -1.59 8.69
C ILE A 53 -4.68 -1.99 8.34
N THR A 54 -4.39 -2.13 7.05
CA THR A 54 -3.07 -2.55 6.59
C THR A 54 -2.34 -1.46 5.82
N GLN A 55 -1.04 -1.37 6.03
CA GLN A 55 -0.14 -0.53 5.24
C GLN A 55 0.38 -1.25 3.99
N ASN A 56 0.18 -2.56 3.91
CA ASN A 56 0.59 -3.37 2.77
C ASN A 56 -0.29 -3.05 1.55
N ILE A 57 0.35 -2.99 0.38
CA ILE A 57 -0.29 -2.65 -0.89
C ILE A 57 -0.42 -3.85 -1.84
N ASP A 58 -0.07 -5.05 -1.37
CA ASP A 58 -0.04 -6.29 -2.17
C ASP A 58 -1.42 -6.91 -2.44
N GLY A 59 -2.44 -6.53 -1.67
CA GLY A 59 -3.80 -7.04 -1.81
C GLY A 59 -4.03 -8.46 -1.29
N LEU A 60 -3.07 -9.04 -0.55
CA LEU A 60 -3.15 -10.43 -0.07
C LEU A 60 -4.27 -10.63 0.96
N ASP A 61 -4.59 -9.61 1.78
CA ASP A 61 -5.69 -9.69 2.73
C ASP A 61 -7.05 -9.88 2.04
N GLY A 62 -7.28 -9.16 0.92
CA GLY A 62 -8.46 -9.36 0.09
C GLY A 62 -8.51 -10.74 -0.57
N LYS A 63 -7.36 -11.27 -1.03
CA LYS A 63 -7.26 -12.63 -1.57
C LYS A 63 -7.55 -13.70 -0.52
N ALA A 64 -7.23 -13.45 0.75
CA ALA A 64 -7.55 -14.33 1.87
C ALA A 64 -9.03 -14.30 2.27
N GLY A 65 -9.83 -13.42 1.66
CA GLY A 65 -11.28 -13.32 1.91
C GLY A 65 -11.70 -12.24 2.90
N ASN A 66 -10.80 -11.34 3.35
CA ASN A 66 -11.20 -10.19 4.13
C ASN A 66 -11.84 -9.14 3.20
N ALA A 67 -13.19 -9.10 3.18
CA ALA A 67 -13.94 -8.24 2.27
C ALA A 67 -13.91 -6.76 2.68
N ASP A 68 -13.73 -6.48 3.97
CA ASP A 68 -13.91 -5.13 4.55
C ASP A 68 -12.60 -4.49 5.05
N TYR A 69 -11.45 -5.14 4.88
CA TYR A 69 -10.19 -4.56 5.31
C TYR A 69 -9.94 -3.18 4.67
N ILE A 70 -9.18 -2.35 5.37
CA ILE A 70 -8.82 -1.01 4.90
C ILE A 70 -7.35 -1.01 4.48
N PRO A 71 -7.05 -1.04 3.15
CA PRO A 71 -5.70 -0.83 2.63
C PRO A 71 -5.39 0.68 2.66
N ILE A 72 -4.96 1.17 3.82
CA ILE A 72 -4.82 2.61 4.09
C ILE A 72 -3.78 3.30 3.20
N HIS A 73 -2.87 2.54 2.61
CA HIS A 73 -1.89 3.01 1.62
C HIS A 73 -2.26 2.61 0.18
N GLY A 74 -3.48 2.10 -0.04
CA GLY A 74 -3.94 1.66 -1.34
C GLY A 74 -3.56 0.23 -1.69
N ARG A 75 -3.68 -0.10 -2.98
CA ARG A 75 -3.46 -1.45 -3.53
C ARG A 75 -2.84 -1.38 -4.92
N LEU A 76 -1.82 -2.18 -5.18
CA LEU A 76 -1.13 -2.24 -6.48
C LEU A 76 -1.96 -2.89 -7.60
N ASP A 77 -2.99 -3.68 -7.26
CA ASP A 77 -3.89 -4.29 -8.24
C ASP A 77 -4.96 -3.32 -8.78
N LYS A 78 -4.99 -2.07 -8.27
CA LYS A 78 -5.93 -1.04 -8.68
C LYS A 78 -5.21 0.22 -9.17
N VAL A 79 -5.90 0.96 -10.02
CA VAL A 79 -5.53 2.30 -10.47
C VAL A 79 -6.73 3.23 -10.41
N THR A 80 -6.46 4.52 -10.42
CA THR A 80 -7.45 5.59 -10.66
C THR A 80 -7.05 6.38 -11.89
N VAL A 81 -7.95 7.19 -12.43
CA VAL A 81 -7.51 8.31 -13.27
C VAL A 81 -6.67 9.27 -12.43
N LEU A 82 -5.72 9.98 -13.05
CA LEU A 82 -5.02 11.07 -12.37
C LEU A 82 -6.02 12.17 -12.02
N HIS A 83 -6.10 12.53 -10.76
CA HIS A 83 -7.09 13.47 -10.20
C HIS A 83 -6.46 14.39 -9.16
N ALA A 84 -7.15 15.45 -8.76
CA ALA A 84 -6.76 16.23 -7.60
C ALA A 84 -6.99 15.44 -6.31
N GLN A 85 -6.10 15.59 -5.32
CA GLN A 85 -6.26 14.88 -4.06
C GLN A 85 -7.55 15.30 -3.35
N GLY A 86 -8.34 14.31 -2.94
CA GLY A 86 -9.64 14.52 -2.30
C GLY A 86 -10.84 14.35 -3.24
N ASP A 87 -10.62 14.24 -4.56
CA ASP A 87 -11.69 13.92 -5.49
C ASP A 87 -12.20 12.48 -5.26
N ASP A 88 -13.48 12.28 -5.51
CA ASP A 88 -14.11 10.97 -5.55
C ASP A 88 -13.93 10.38 -6.97
N VAL A 89 -13.18 9.29 -7.05
CA VAL A 89 -12.85 8.62 -8.32
C VAL A 89 -12.99 7.11 -8.19
N ASP A 90 -13.34 6.47 -9.29
CA ASP A 90 -13.47 5.02 -9.35
C ASP A 90 -12.12 4.31 -9.31
N LEU A 91 -12.12 3.17 -8.62
CA LEU A 91 -11.01 2.21 -8.68
C LEU A 91 -11.25 1.22 -9.82
N ILE A 92 -10.29 1.12 -10.73
CA ILE A 92 -10.31 0.15 -11.82
C ILE A 92 -9.11 -0.80 -11.71
N ASP A 93 -9.20 -1.96 -12.35
CA ASP A 93 -8.12 -2.94 -12.34
C ASP A 93 -6.86 -2.38 -12.99
N ALA A 94 -5.72 -2.57 -12.34
CA ALA A 94 -4.43 -2.13 -12.87
C ALA A 94 -4.05 -2.95 -14.12
N PRO A 95 -3.56 -2.33 -15.19
CA PRO A 95 -3.32 -3.00 -16.47
C PRO A 95 -1.98 -3.75 -16.52
N TRP A 96 -1.48 -4.31 -15.40
CA TRP A 96 -0.19 -4.98 -15.33
C TRP A 96 -0.11 -6.21 -16.24
N GLU A 97 -1.17 -7.01 -16.32
CA GLU A 97 -1.20 -8.19 -17.20
C GLU A 97 -1.16 -7.81 -18.67
N LYS A 98 -1.75 -6.67 -19.04
CA LYS A 98 -1.64 -6.13 -20.40
C LYS A 98 -0.19 -5.77 -20.73
N VAL A 99 0.53 -5.17 -19.79
CA VAL A 99 1.97 -4.85 -19.96
C VAL A 99 2.77 -6.14 -20.18
N VAL A 100 2.56 -7.14 -19.33
CA VAL A 100 3.24 -8.46 -19.46
C VAL A 100 2.95 -9.10 -20.81
N ALA A 101 1.70 -9.09 -21.27
CA ALA A 101 1.30 -9.68 -22.56
C ALA A 101 1.84 -8.92 -23.79
N THR A 102 2.15 -7.63 -23.63
CA THR A 102 2.65 -6.78 -24.72
C THR A 102 4.16 -6.91 -24.92
N CYS A 103 4.91 -7.17 -23.84
CA CYS A 103 6.38 -7.25 -23.89
C CYS A 103 6.86 -8.62 -24.38
N SER A 104 7.81 -8.60 -25.30
CA SER A 104 8.52 -9.82 -25.74
C SER A 104 9.65 -10.20 -24.76
N ASN A 105 10.24 -9.20 -24.12
CA ASN A 105 11.29 -9.37 -23.13
C ASN A 105 11.08 -8.44 -21.92
N LEU A 106 10.64 -9.01 -20.80
CA LEU A 106 10.40 -8.27 -19.56
C LEU A 106 11.69 -7.74 -18.90
N GLU A 107 12.87 -8.22 -19.27
CA GLU A 107 14.14 -7.70 -18.77
C GLU A 107 14.60 -6.44 -19.56
N ASN A 108 13.96 -6.15 -20.67
CA ASN A 108 14.24 -4.94 -21.46
C ASN A 108 13.45 -3.75 -20.91
N ASP A 109 14.09 -2.91 -20.11
CA ASP A 109 13.45 -1.75 -19.48
C ASP A 109 12.84 -0.77 -20.50
N ALA A 110 13.46 -0.57 -21.66
CA ALA A 110 12.93 0.33 -22.68
C ALA A 110 11.60 -0.19 -23.26
N GLU A 111 11.50 -1.50 -23.49
CA GLU A 111 10.28 -2.15 -23.97
C GLU A 111 9.18 -2.10 -22.90
N VAL A 112 9.52 -2.42 -21.66
CA VAL A 112 8.58 -2.39 -20.53
C VAL A 112 8.08 -0.98 -20.27
N LYS A 113 8.94 0.05 -20.26
CA LYS A 113 8.53 1.45 -20.13
C LYS A 113 7.55 1.87 -21.24
N ALA A 114 7.82 1.51 -22.48
CA ALA A 114 6.95 1.83 -23.61
C ALA A 114 5.57 1.19 -23.46
N ALA A 115 5.50 -0.08 -22.99
CA ALA A 115 4.25 -0.78 -22.73
C ALA A 115 3.49 -0.19 -21.53
N LEU A 116 4.20 0.21 -20.47
CA LEU A 116 3.64 0.87 -19.30
C LEU A 116 3.01 2.22 -19.65
N LEU A 117 3.72 3.09 -20.36
CA LEU A 117 3.19 4.38 -20.79
C LEU A 117 1.90 4.22 -21.60
N GLU A 118 1.87 3.25 -22.53
CA GLU A 118 0.67 2.96 -23.31
C GLU A 118 -0.48 2.43 -22.44
N ALA A 119 -0.22 1.46 -21.57
CA ALA A 119 -1.24 0.86 -20.70
C ALA A 119 -1.81 1.87 -19.71
N PHE A 120 -0.98 2.81 -19.23
CA PHE A 120 -1.36 3.87 -18.30
C PHE A 120 -1.82 5.17 -18.99
N LYS A 121 -2.01 5.15 -20.31
CA LYS A 121 -2.49 6.28 -21.13
C LYS A 121 -1.65 7.54 -20.98
N ILE A 122 -0.33 7.38 -21.06
CA ILE A 122 0.63 8.49 -21.00
C ILE A 122 1.34 8.56 -22.36
N SER A 123 1.47 9.77 -22.92
CA SER A 123 2.15 9.98 -24.19
C SER A 123 3.63 9.61 -24.09
N LYS A 124 4.08 8.73 -24.98
CA LYS A 124 5.51 8.33 -25.10
C LYS A 124 6.41 9.47 -25.57
N THR A 125 5.82 10.53 -26.17
CA THR A 125 6.58 11.67 -26.70
C THR A 125 6.74 12.76 -25.66
N THR A 126 5.66 13.13 -24.97
CA THR A 126 5.69 14.23 -23.99
C THR A 126 6.06 13.77 -22.59
N LEU A 127 5.80 12.50 -22.24
CA LEU A 127 5.94 11.94 -20.89
C LEU A 127 5.18 12.75 -19.83
N VAL A 128 4.05 13.36 -20.21
CA VAL A 128 3.24 14.17 -19.30
C VAL A 128 1.92 13.45 -19.04
N PRO A 129 1.68 13.01 -17.79
CA PRO A 129 0.36 12.48 -17.39
C PRO A 129 -0.70 13.58 -17.43
N GLU A 130 -1.87 13.23 -17.96
CA GLU A 130 -3.02 14.14 -18.11
C GLU A 130 -4.09 13.84 -17.06
N VAL A 131 -4.57 14.89 -16.39
CA VAL A 131 -5.67 14.79 -15.40
C VAL A 131 -6.92 14.27 -16.08
N GLU A 132 -7.68 13.43 -15.37
CA GLU A 132 -8.92 12.76 -15.83
C GLU A 132 -8.72 11.78 -17.00
N HIS A 133 -7.48 11.57 -17.47
CA HIS A 133 -7.16 10.68 -18.58
C HIS A 133 -6.13 9.61 -18.22
N SER A 134 -4.94 10.02 -17.80
CA SER A 134 -3.84 9.09 -17.47
C SER A 134 -4.14 8.31 -16.20
N LEU A 135 -3.65 7.06 -16.14
CA LEU A 135 -3.88 6.19 -14.99
C LEU A 135 -2.71 6.29 -14.00
N LYS A 136 -3.05 6.34 -12.72
CA LYS A 136 -2.09 6.33 -11.60
C LYS A 136 -2.35 5.09 -10.74
N PRO A 137 -1.31 4.32 -10.32
CA PRO A 137 -1.48 3.27 -9.32
C PRO A 137 -2.22 3.79 -8.08
N PHE A 138 -3.17 3.01 -7.59
CA PHE A 138 -3.91 3.33 -6.37
C PHE A 138 -3.03 3.05 -5.14
N VAL A 139 -2.04 3.89 -4.96
CA VAL A 139 -1.15 3.88 -3.79
C VAL A 139 -1.01 5.29 -3.26
N LEU A 140 -1.01 5.41 -1.92
CA LEU A 140 -0.75 6.67 -1.23
C LEU A 140 0.75 6.97 -1.32
N LEU A 141 1.10 8.06 -1.94
CA LEU A 141 2.48 8.47 -2.16
C LEU A 141 2.98 9.35 -1.00
N PHE A 142 4.30 9.45 -0.81
CA PHE A 142 4.90 10.14 0.33
C PHE A 142 4.57 11.65 0.40
N ASP A 143 4.28 12.26 -0.74
CA ASP A 143 3.87 13.66 -0.88
C ASP A 143 2.35 13.83 -1.03
N GLU A 144 1.58 12.79 -0.75
CA GLU A 144 0.12 12.79 -0.70
C GLU A 144 -0.38 12.68 0.75
N TYR A 145 -1.65 12.94 0.97
CA TYR A 145 -2.30 12.83 2.28
C TYR A 145 -3.48 11.87 2.26
N TYR A 146 -3.86 11.36 3.44
CA TYR A 146 -5.01 10.47 3.60
C TYR A 146 -6.32 11.17 3.23
N THR A 147 -7.10 10.55 2.36
CA THR A 147 -8.41 11.02 1.91
C THR A 147 -9.46 9.93 2.08
N GLU A 148 -10.72 10.22 1.76
CA GLU A 148 -11.79 9.22 1.78
C GLU A 148 -11.61 8.14 0.72
N LEU A 149 -10.83 8.37 -0.32
CA LEU A 149 -10.42 7.34 -1.27
C LEU A 149 -9.70 6.16 -0.58
N TYR A 150 -8.96 6.46 0.51
CA TYR A 150 -8.30 5.46 1.37
C TYR A 150 -9.15 5.08 2.59
N ARG A 151 -10.43 5.47 2.64
CA ARG A 151 -11.38 5.18 3.71
C ARG A 151 -10.91 5.69 5.08
N MET A 152 -10.30 6.87 5.12
CA MET A 152 -9.68 7.39 6.35
C MET A 152 -10.70 7.60 7.47
N SER A 153 -11.89 8.15 7.18
CA SER A 153 -12.95 8.32 8.20
C SER A 153 -13.41 7.01 8.80
N LEU A 154 -13.50 5.94 7.99
CA LEU A 154 -13.85 4.61 8.50
C LEU A 154 -12.71 4.03 9.35
N ALA A 155 -11.45 4.22 8.94
CA ALA A 155 -10.30 3.80 9.73
C ALA A 155 -10.29 4.46 11.11
N GLU A 156 -10.54 5.77 11.17
CA GLU A 156 -10.65 6.51 12.43
C GLU A 156 -11.83 6.05 13.29
N SER A 157 -12.99 5.74 12.68
CA SER A 157 -14.12 5.15 13.39
C SER A 157 -13.75 3.83 14.05
N TRP A 158 -13.11 2.93 13.30
CA TRP A 158 -12.64 1.66 13.85
C TRP A 158 -11.62 1.84 14.98
N MET A 159 -10.67 2.77 14.82
CA MET A 159 -9.69 3.07 15.86
C MET A 159 -10.35 3.65 17.13
N ARG A 160 -11.41 4.45 16.98
CA ARG A 160 -12.14 5.05 18.10
C ARG A 160 -12.93 4.01 18.88
N GLU A 161 -13.48 3.01 18.20
CA GLU A 161 -14.33 1.97 18.78
C GLU A 161 -13.53 0.79 19.34
N ALA A 162 -12.27 0.64 18.94
CA ALA A 162 -11.47 -0.52 19.32
C ALA A 162 -11.08 -0.51 20.80
N GLU A 163 -11.29 -1.63 21.47
CA GLU A 163 -10.87 -1.89 22.85
C GLU A 163 -9.53 -2.64 22.91
N HIS A 164 -9.08 -3.16 21.79
CA HIS A 164 -7.85 -3.93 21.66
C HIS A 164 -7.16 -3.65 20.32
N PHE A 165 -5.91 -3.22 20.38
CA PHE A 165 -5.05 -2.98 19.22
C PHE A 165 -3.93 -4.00 19.18
N VAL A 166 -3.75 -4.65 18.05
CA VAL A 166 -2.61 -5.53 17.78
C VAL A 166 -1.84 -4.95 16.60
N PHE A 167 -0.65 -4.41 16.87
CA PHE A 167 0.24 -3.90 15.84
C PHE A 167 1.20 -5.01 15.40
N MET A 168 1.15 -5.39 14.13
CA MET A 168 1.97 -6.47 13.58
C MET A 168 2.94 -5.96 12.51
N GLY A 169 4.24 -6.25 12.64
CA GLY A 169 5.25 -5.97 11.61
C GLY A 169 5.38 -4.49 11.26
N THR A 170 5.26 -3.59 12.24
CA THR A 170 5.36 -2.14 12.00
C THR A 170 6.48 -1.50 12.78
N SER A 171 7.22 -0.61 12.12
CA SER A 171 8.29 0.19 12.73
C SER A 171 7.79 1.43 13.47
N PHE A 172 6.49 1.73 13.44
CA PHE A 172 5.90 2.97 13.97
C PHE A 172 6.48 4.27 13.37
N SER A 173 7.18 4.18 12.25
CA SER A 173 7.78 5.34 11.58
C SER A 173 6.80 6.12 10.69
N VAL A 174 5.63 5.55 10.39
CA VAL A 174 4.62 6.13 9.49
C VAL A 174 3.48 6.73 10.30
N ASN A 175 2.94 7.86 9.83
CA ASN A 175 1.96 8.65 10.56
C ASN A 175 0.70 7.88 10.99
N ILE A 176 0.20 6.94 10.17
CA ILE A 176 -1.01 6.19 10.50
C ILE A 176 -0.86 5.35 11.79
N THR A 177 0.33 4.82 12.07
CA THR A 177 0.56 4.07 13.30
C THR A 177 0.55 4.99 14.53
N ASN A 178 1.04 6.23 14.39
CA ASN A 178 0.96 7.23 15.45
C ASN A 178 -0.47 7.69 15.70
N ILE A 179 -1.29 7.78 14.66
CA ILE A 179 -2.73 8.08 14.78
C ILE A 179 -3.43 6.94 15.54
N ALA A 180 -3.22 5.68 15.13
CA ALA A 180 -3.79 4.52 15.78
C ALA A 180 -3.37 4.42 17.26
N LEU A 181 -2.09 4.65 17.55
CA LEU A 181 -1.58 4.63 18.93
C LEU A 181 -2.21 5.71 19.80
N ARG A 182 -2.44 6.92 19.28
CA ARG A 182 -3.14 7.98 20.00
C ARG A 182 -4.58 7.59 20.35
N TYR A 183 -5.31 6.96 19.42
CA TYR A 183 -6.66 6.44 19.70
C TYR A 183 -6.63 5.37 20.77
N ALA A 184 -5.71 4.40 20.69
CA ALA A 184 -5.56 3.34 21.68
C ALA A 184 -5.28 3.88 23.09
N LEU A 185 -4.40 4.87 23.21
CA LEU A 185 -4.07 5.50 24.48
C LEU A 185 -5.25 6.32 25.03
N ALA A 186 -5.93 7.06 24.17
CA ALA A 186 -7.06 7.90 24.57
C ALA A 186 -8.26 7.08 25.08
N SER A 187 -8.50 5.89 24.49
CA SER A 187 -9.58 4.98 24.92
C SER A 187 -9.17 4.06 26.08
N GLY A 188 -7.91 3.98 26.44
CA GLY A 188 -7.39 3.01 27.40
C GLY A 188 -7.44 1.56 26.88
N ALA A 189 -7.42 1.39 25.57
CA ALA A 189 -7.48 0.08 24.93
C ALA A 189 -6.25 -0.79 25.28
N LYS A 190 -6.41 -2.09 25.22
CA LYS A 190 -5.27 -3.03 25.28
C LYS A 190 -4.40 -2.85 24.04
N ILE A 191 -3.09 -2.80 24.24
CA ILE A 191 -2.11 -2.64 23.15
C ILE A 191 -1.15 -3.82 23.14
N GLU A 192 -1.06 -4.51 22.02
CA GLU A 192 -0.06 -5.54 21.75
C GLU A 192 0.78 -5.17 20.52
N VAL A 193 2.07 -5.45 20.60
CA VAL A 193 3.02 -5.27 19.49
C VAL A 193 3.65 -6.62 19.17
N VAL A 194 3.50 -7.06 17.93
CA VAL A 194 4.01 -8.35 17.43
C VAL A 194 5.05 -8.09 16.36
N ASP A 195 6.29 -8.33 16.66
CA ASP A 195 7.42 -8.15 15.74
C ASP A 195 8.62 -8.99 16.23
N PRO A 196 9.44 -9.57 15.36
CA PRO A 196 10.69 -10.21 15.77
C PRO A 196 11.64 -9.27 16.54
N GLU A 197 11.62 -7.99 16.22
CA GLU A 197 12.38 -6.91 16.86
C GLU A 197 11.44 -5.73 17.18
N PRO A 198 10.55 -5.88 18.19
CA PRO A 198 9.53 -4.89 18.45
C PRO A 198 10.13 -3.57 18.92
N VAL A 199 9.62 -2.47 18.33
CA VAL A 199 10.00 -1.12 18.78
C VAL A 199 9.48 -0.89 20.20
N ASP A 200 10.35 -0.51 21.12
CA ASP A 200 9.94 -0.06 22.44
C ASP A 200 9.27 1.32 22.36
N LEU A 201 7.98 1.37 22.64
CA LEU A 201 7.20 2.60 22.60
C LEU A 201 7.39 3.46 23.85
N GLY A 202 8.10 2.96 24.89
CA GLY A 202 8.27 3.65 26.17
C GLY A 202 6.96 3.83 26.96
N LEU A 203 5.93 3.05 26.66
CA LEU A 203 4.60 3.16 27.24
C LEU A 203 4.33 2.03 28.24
N LYS A 204 3.67 2.36 29.34
CA LYS A 204 3.20 1.36 30.31
C LYS A 204 1.98 0.63 29.77
N GLY A 205 1.86 -0.66 30.05
CA GLY A 205 0.68 -1.46 29.69
C GLY A 205 0.68 -2.00 28.27
N VAL A 206 1.77 -1.81 27.51
CA VAL A 206 1.94 -2.45 26.20
C VAL A 206 2.52 -3.85 26.39
N THR A 207 1.92 -4.83 25.71
CA THR A 207 2.44 -6.21 25.66
C THR A 207 3.26 -6.40 24.39
N TYR A 208 4.52 -6.77 24.52
CA TYR A 208 5.42 -7.03 23.41
C TYR A 208 5.58 -8.53 23.17
N HIS A 209 5.34 -8.96 21.94
CA HIS A 209 5.55 -10.33 21.47
C HIS A 209 6.72 -10.35 20.48
N GLN A 210 7.90 -10.69 20.98
CA GLN A 210 9.13 -10.77 20.15
C GLN A 210 9.10 -12.06 19.33
N MET A 211 8.28 -12.05 18.27
CA MET A 211 8.10 -13.17 17.35
C MET A 211 7.51 -12.72 16.02
N THR A 212 7.55 -13.59 15.03
CA THR A 212 6.87 -13.35 13.76
C THR A 212 5.35 -13.35 13.92
N ALA A 213 4.62 -12.64 13.04
CA ALA A 213 3.16 -12.68 13.00
C ALA A 213 2.65 -14.13 12.82
N GLN A 214 3.33 -14.94 12.00
CA GLN A 214 2.99 -16.36 11.82
C GLN A 214 3.10 -17.17 13.11
N ALA A 215 4.14 -16.95 13.90
CA ALA A 215 4.29 -17.62 15.20
C ALA A 215 3.24 -17.16 16.19
N TYR A 216 2.86 -15.88 16.16
CA TYR A 216 1.83 -15.32 17.02
C TYR A 216 0.46 -15.95 16.75
N VAL A 217 -0.01 -15.93 15.49
CA VAL A 217 -1.33 -16.47 15.12
C VAL A 217 -1.43 -17.99 15.30
N SER A 218 -0.30 -18.71 15.32
CA SER A 218 -0.28 -20.16 15.56
C SER A 218 -0.43 -20.53 17.06
N ARG A 219 -0.41 -19.55 17.97
CA ARG A 219 -0.51 -19.77 19.43
C ARG A 219 -1.88 -19.44 20.01
N ILE A 220 -2.72 -18.78 19.20
CA ILE A 220 -4.08 -18.34 19.58
C ILE A 220 -5.16 -18.99 18.64
#